data_47d7c06c35e3f7c31045fde0b9c374d5
#
_entry.id   47d7c06c35e3f7c31045fde0b9c374d5
#
_cell.length_a   1.000
_cell.length_b   1.000
_cell.length_c   1.000
_cell.angle_alpha   90.00
_cell.angle_beta   90.00
_cell.angle_gamma   90.00
#
_symmetry.space_group_name_H-M   'P 1'
#
loop_
_entity.id
_entity.type
_entity.pdbx_description
1 polymer ?
#
loop_
_entity_poly.entity_id
_entity_poly.type
_entity_poly.pdbx_seq_one_letter_code
_entity_poly.pdbx_strand_id
1 'polypeptide(L)'
;MEGSEALVRASIAAGCRFFAGYPMTPFTEVLEHFARLLPGAGGVCINAESELEAVGMAWGALATGARAATGSTGQGLSLMQESFSEITLAELPLVVFNMARGQQDYYQATRGGGHGDYRHIVLAPQDVTAMVQSLRLWVTRLQLLTGKSTGNNQRIAPLHKTKKPRKT
;
A
#
# COMPACT_ATOMS: atom_id res chain seq x y z
N MET A 1 9.94 -14.12 -13.73
CA MET A 1 8.84 -13.70 -12.85
C MET A 1 8.84 -12.18 -12.82
N GLU A 2 7.72 -11.61 -13.11
CA GLU A 2 7.51 -10.15 -13.10
C GLU A 2 7.45 -9.62 -11.66
N GLY A 3 7.68 -8.31 -11.51
CA GLY A 3 7.67 -7.68 -10.19
C GLY A 3 6.30 -7.72 -9.52
N SER A 4 5.24 -7.52 -10.28
CA SER A 4 3.83 -7.64 -9.85
C SER A 4 3.50 -9.03 -9.33
N GLU A 5 3.93 -10.08 -10.04
CA GLU A 5 3.74 -11.47 -9.61
C GLU A 5 4.54 -11.77 -8.33
N ALA A 6 5.78 -11.31 -8.25
CA ALA A 6 6.63 -11.53 -7.07
C ALA A 6 6.02 -10.89 -5.81
N LEU A 7 5.47 -9.67 -5.94
CA LEU A 7 4.78 -8.96 -4.88
C LEU A 7 3.56 -9.75 -4.37
N VAL A 8 2.74 -10.26 -5.29
CA VAL A 8 1.54 -11.02 -4.94
C VAL A 8 1.89 -12.34 -4.25
N ARG A 9 2.84 -13.10 -4.79
CA ARG A 9 3.30 -14.36 -4.17
C ARG A 9 3.85 -14.13 -2.76
N ALA A 10 4.64 -13.08 -2.57
CA ALA A 10 5.16 -12.71 -1.26
C ALA A 10 4.04 -12.29 -0.29
N SER A 11 3.03 -11.58 -0.77
CA SER A 11 1.86 -11.20 0.03
C SER A 11 1.08 -12.42 0.52
N ILE A 12 0.83 -13.37 -0.37
CA ILE A 12 0.15 -14.63 -0.05
C ILE A 12 0.98 -15.45 0.96
N ALA A 13 2.29 -15.54 0.75
CA ALA A 13 3.20 -16.23 1.68
C ALA A 13 3.28 -15.55 3.04
N ALA A 14 3.11 -14.21 3.10
CA ALA A 14 3.00 -13.46 4.34
C ALA A 14 1.64 -13.61 5.04
N GLY A 15 0.70 -14.34 4.44
CA GLY A 15 -0.60 -14.66 5.02
C GLY A 15 -1.74 -13.74 4.59
N CYS A 16 -1.59 -12.94 3.53
CA CYS A 16 -2.71 -12.22 2.93
C CYS A 16 -3.78 -13.22 2.46
N ARG A 17 -5.03 -12.99 2.83
CA ARG A 17 -6.17 -13.85 2.48
C ARG A 17 -7.34 -13.06 1.90
N PHE A 18 -7.28 -11.75 1.90
CA PHE A 18 -8.27 -10.90 1.27
C PHE A 18 -7.59 -9.80 0.46
N PHE A 19 -8.02 -9.61 -0.75
CA PHE A 19 -7.58 -8.54 -1.60
C PHE A 19 -8.78 -7.95 -2.35
N ALA A 20 -8.91 -6.63 -2.35
CA ALA A 20 -9.85 -5.92 -3.19
C ALA A 20 -9.14 -4.79 -3.91
N GLY A 21 -9.48 -4.57 -5.18
CA GLY A 21 -8.88 -3.52 -5.99
C GLY A 21 -9.76 -3.12 -7.16
N TYR A 22 -9.57 -1.88 -7.62
CA TYR A 22 -10.15 -1.36 -8.85
C TYR A 22 -9.08 -1.34 -9.95
N PRO A 23 -9.36 -1.85 -11.16
CA PRO A 23 -8.36 -1.95 -12.22
C PRO A 23 -7.95 -0.57 -12.74
N MET A 24 -6.67 -0.24 -12.57
CA MET A 24 -6.06 0.97 -13.07
C MET A 24 -4.59 0.70 -13.44
N THR A 25 -4.19 1.01 -14.67
CA THR A 25 -2.82 0.78 -15.13
C THR A 25 -1.81 1.65 -14.37
N PRO A 26 -0.70 1.11 -13.83
CA PRO A 26 -0.20 -0.26 -13.94
C PRO A 26 -0.63 -1.23 -12.82
N PHE A 27 -1.56 -0.84 -11.95
CA PHE A 27 -2.01 -1.67 -10.83
C PHE A 27 -2.82 -2.91 -11.28
N THR A 28 -3.42 -2.87 -12.48
CA THR A 28 -4.23 -3.98 -13.03
C THR A 28 -3.50 -5.32 -13.00
N GLU A 29 -2.20 -5.36 -13.29
CA GLU A 29 -1.39 -6.59 -13.26
C GLU A 29 -1.36 -7.24 -11.86
N VAL A 30 -1.27 -6.40 -10.82
CA VAL A 30 -1.29 -6.87 -9.42
C VAL A 30 -2.65 -7.49 -9.10
N LEU A 31 -3.74 -6.84 -9.51
CA LEU A 31 -5.10 -7.34 -9.31
C LEU A 31 -5.31 -8.68 -10.04
N GLU A 32 -4.86 -8.81 -11.28
CA GLU A 32 -4.93 -10.05 -12.06
C GLU A 32 -4.14 -11.19 -11.40
N HIS A 33 -2.96 -10.92 -10.89
CA HIS A 33 -2.17 -11.92 -10.17
C HIS A 33 -2.83 -12.35 -8.86
N PHE A 34 -3.43 -11.43 -8.10
CA PHE A 34 -4.21 -11.80 -6.91
C PHE A 34 -5.44 -12.63 -7.28
N ALA A 35 -6.19 -12.24 -8.32
CA ALA A 35 -7.36 -12.98 -8.78
C ALA A 35 -7.00 -14.42 -9.17
N ARG A 36 -5.84 -14.61 -9.78
CA ARG A 36 -5.38 -15.93 -10.21
C ARG A 36 -4.82 -16.80 -9.07
N LEU A 37 -4.07 -16.20 -8.13
CA LEU A 37 -3.27 -16.96 -7.17
C LEU A 37 -3.89 -17.05 -5.78
N LEU A 38 -4.63 -16.03 -5.34
CA LEU A 38 -5.15 -15.95 -3.97
C LEU A 38 -6.21 -17.02 -3.65
N PRO A 39 -7.15 -17.37 -4.57
CA PRO A 39 -8.12 -18.43 -4.30
C PRO A 39 -7.46 -19.79 -4.03
N GLY A 40 -6.38 -20.13 -4.73
CA GLY A 40 -5.62 -21.36 -4.49
C GLY A 40 -4.95 -21.44 -3.11
N ALA A 41 -4.78 -20.29 -2.45
CA ALA A 41 -4.27 -20.18 -1.08
C ALA A 41 -5.38 -20.06 -0.01
N GLY A 42 -6.64 -20.28 -0.40
CA GLY A 42 -7.79 -20.17 0.49
C GLY A 42 -8.19 -18.72 0.81
N GLY A 43 -7.83 -17.77 -0.05
CA GLY A 43 -8.19 -16.37 0.09
C GLY A 43 -9.23 -15.93 -0.95
N VAL A 44 -9.64 -14.67 -0.82
CA VAL A 44 -10.65 -14.04 -1.69
C VAL A 44 -10.05 -12.82 -2.36
N CYS A 45 -10.21 -12.71 -3.68
CA CYS A 45 -9.86 -11.52 -4.46
C CYS A 45 -11.13 -10.96 -5.09
N ILE A 46 -11.37 -9.66 -4.92
CA ILE A 46 -12.55 -8.97 -5.46
C ILE A 46 -12.09 -7.84 -6.39
N ASN A 47 -12.69 -7.82 -7.58
CA ASN A 47 -12.63 -6.67 -8.47
C ASN A 47 -13.76 -5.72 -8.07
N ALA A 48 -13.43 -4.58 -7.49
CA ALA A 48 -14.36 -3.57 -7.04
C ALA A 48 -14.74 -2.60 -8.17
N GLU A 49 -15.83 -1.89 -8.01
CA GLU A 49 -16.31 -0.89 -8.96
C GLU A 49 -15.64 0.49 -8.79
N SER A 50 -14.93 0.68 -7.68
CA SER A 50 -14.14 1.89 -7.37
C SER A 50 -13.09 1.62 -6.30
N GLU A 51 -12.13 2.53 -6.18
CA GLU A 51 -11.14 2.47 -5.10
C GLU A 51 -11.76 2.64 -3.71
N LEU A 52 -12.81 3.45 -3.58
CA LEU A 52 -13.55 3.62 -2.31
C LEU A 52 -14.19 2.32 -1.86
N GLU A 53 -14.79 1.60 -2.79
CA GLU A 53 -15.36 0.29 -2.53
C GLU A 53 -14.27 -0.72 -2.17
N ALA A 54 -13.17 -0.73 -2.91
CA ALA A 54 -12.04 -1.63 -2.66
C ALA A 54 -11.47 -1.47 -1.26
N VAL A 55 -11.21 -0.23 -0.81
CA VAL A 55 -10.69 0.04 0.53
C VAL A 55 -11.72 -0.29 1.61
N GLY A 56 -13.02 -0.02 1.38
CA GLY A 56 -14.10 -0.38 2.29
C GLY A 56 -14.22 -1.89 2.50
N MET A 57 -14.12 -2.68 1.42
CA MET A 57 -14.11 -4.15 1.49
C MET A 57 -12.88 -4.67 2.25
N ALA A 58 -11.69 -4.11 1.99
CA ALA A 58 -10.47 -4.46 2.71
C ALA A 58 -10.58 -4.11 4.20
N TRP A 59 -11.16 -2.97 4.54
CA TRP A 59 -11.44 -2.55 5.91
C TRP A 59 -12.36 -3.54 6.62
N GLY A 60 -13.48 -3.90 5.99
CA GLY A 60 -14.40 -4.91 6.53
C GLY A 60 -13.72 -6.24 6.80
N ALA A 61 -12.88 -6.72 5.88
CA ALA A 61 -12.11 -7.94 6.05
C ALA A 61 -11.12 -7.84 7.22
N LEU A 62 -10.43 -6.71 7.38
CA LEU A 62 -9.54 -6.46 8.52
C LEU A 62 -10.28 -6.50 9.86
N ALA A 63 -11.47 -5.91 9.93
CA ALA A 63 -12.31 -5.90 11.14
C ALA A 63 -12.72 -7.32 11.58
N THR A 64 -12.73 -8.28 10.69
CA THR A 64 -12.95 -9.70 11.02
C THR A 64 -11.66 -10.45 11.42
N GLY A 65 -10.52 -9.77 11.46
CA GLY A 65 -9.21 -10.36 11.76
C GLY A 65 -8.51 -10.99 10.56
N ALA A 66 -9.06 -10.89 9.35
CA ALA A 66 -8.38 -11.35 8.15
C ALA A 66 -7.19 -10.44 7.81
N ARG A 67 -6.12 -11.00 7.24
CA ARG A 67 -5.05 -10.19 6.65
C ARG A 67 -5.46 -9.74 5.27
N ALA A 68 -5.74 -8.46 5.14
CA ALA A 68 -6.22 -7.85 3.90
C ALA A 68 -5.21 -6.86 3.32
N ALA A 69 -5.28 -6.70 2.00
CA ALA A 69 -4.54 -5.70 1.28
C ALA A 69 -5.42 -5.06 0.21
N THR A 70 -5.06 -3.86 -0.18
CA THR A 70 -5.61 -3.15 -1.33
C THR A 70 -4.49 -2.38 -2.02
N GLY A 71 -4.79 -1.68 -3.08
CA GLY A 71 -3.83 -0.82 -3.73
C GLY A 71 -4.45 -0.07 -4.89
N SER A 72 -3.69 0.87 -5.42
CA SER A 72 -4.02 1.61 -6.63
C SER A 72 -2.81 2.38 -7.15
N THR A 73 -3.05 3.30 -8.07
CA THR A 73 -2.12 4.36 -8.48
C THR A 73 -2.40 5.63 -7.66
N GLY A 74 -1.64 6.71 -7.91
CA GLY A 74 -1.75 7.95 -7.14
C GLY A 74 -3.14 8.55 -7.03
N GLN A 75 -3.92 8.54 -8.13
CA GLN A 75 -5.29 9.07 -8.11
C GLN A 75 -6.21 8.24 -7.22
N GLY A 76 -6.15 6.92 -7.33
CA GLY A 76 -6.96 6.03 -6.50
C GLY A 76 -6.56 6.10 -5.03
N LEU A 77 -5.25 6.23 -4.73
CA LEU A 77 -4.80 6.44 -3.36
C LEU A 77 -5.31 7.76 -2.78
N SER A 78 -5.42 8.81 -3.60
CA SER A 78 -6.00 10.08 -3.17
C SER A 78 -7.47 9.93 -2.79
N LEU A 79 -8.24 9.13 -3.53
CA LEU A 79 -9.63 8.83 -3.20
C LEU A 79 -9.78 8.06 -1.89
N MET A 80 -8.83 7.20 -1.53
CA MET A 80 -8.89 6.36 -0.34
C MET A 80 -8.42 7.04 0.96
N GLN A 81 -8.02 8.33 0.94
CA GLN A 81 -7.38 9.01 2.08
C GLN A 81 -8.25 9.04 3.35
N GLU A 82 -9.54 9.31 3.21
CA GLU A 82 -10.47 9.31 4.35
C GLU A 82 -10.50 7.92 5.01
N SER A 83 -10.66 6.87 4.22
CA SER A 83 -10.67 5.50 4.73
C SER A 83 -9.35 5.10 5.40
N PHE A 84 -8.20 5.57 4.89
CA PHE A 84 -6.92 5.32 5.55
C PHE A 84 -6.83 5.96 6.93
N SER A 85 -7.40 7.15 7.09
CA SER A 85 -7.47 7.83 8.39
C SER A 85 -8.30 7.03 9.38
N GLU A 86 -9.48 6.56 8.98
CA GLU A 86 -10.38 5.78 9.81
C GLU A 86 -9.79 4.40 10.17
N ILE A 87 -9.19 3.71 9.22
CA ILE A 87 -8.51 2.43 9.44
C ILE A 87 -7.34 2.59 10.41
N THR A 88 -6.62 3.72 10.32
CA THR A 88 -5.52 4.04 11.24
C THR A 88 -6.04 4.30 12.65
N LEU A 89 -7.13 5.07 12.80
CA LEU A 89 -7.78 5.31 14.10
C LEU A 89 -8.30 4.01 14.73
N ALA A 90 -8.76 3.07 13.89
CA ALA A 90 -9.20 1.76 14.33
C ALA A 90 -8.03 0.77 14.62
N GLU A 91 -6.77 1.20 14.46
CA GLU A 91 -5.54 0.39 14.64
C GLU A 91 -5.54 -0.90 13.80
N LEU A 92 -6.17 -0.89 12.61
CA LEU A 92 -6.25 -2.05 11.72
C LEU A 92 -5.05 -2.10 10.77
N PRO A 93 -4.36 -3.25 10.63
CA PRO A 93 -3.11 -3.39 9.88
C PRO A 93 -3.36 -3.56 8.37
N LEU A 94 -3.81 -2.52 7.67
CA LEU A 94 -3.99 -2.53 6.22
C LEU A 94 -2.64 -2.44 5.49
N VAL A 95 -2.48 -3.28 4.46
CA VAL A 95 -1.39 -3.13 3.49
C VAL A 95 -1.92 -2.51 2.21
N VAL A 96 -1.27 -1.44 1.78
CA VAL A 96 -1.64 -0.70 0.58
C VAL A 96 -0.49 -0.73 -0.42
N PHE A 97 -0.78 -1.17 -1.64
CA PHE A 97 0.19 -1.16 -2.74
C PHE A 97 0.04 0.12 -3.56
N ASN A 98 1.10 0.90 -3.60
CA ASN A 98 1.20 2.03 -4.51
C ASN A 98 1.98 1.61 -5.75
N MET A 99 1.29 1.50 -6.88
CA MET A 99 1.89 1.21 -8.17
C MET A 99 2.11 2.52 -8.92
N ALA A 100 3.25 3.18 -8.62
CA ALA A 100 3.61 4.43 -9.26
C ALA A 100 3.87 4.22 -10.76
N ARG A 101 3.35 5.13 -11.60
CA ARG A 101 3.66 5.17 -13.03
C ARG A 101 5.09 5.63 -13.22
N GLY A 102 5.85 4.92 -14.07
CA GLY A 102 7.20 5.33 -14.44
C GLY A 102 7.23 6.71 -15.08
N GLN A 103 8.29 7.47 -14.87
CA GLN A 103 8.45 8.86 -15.32
C GLN A 103 8.60 9.03 -16.85
N GLN A 104 8.09 8.16 -17.67
CA GLN A 104 8.26 8.28 -19.13
C GLN A 104 7.32 9.30 -19.79
N ASP A 105 6.35 9.82 -19.07
CA ASP A 105 5.48 10.86 -19.61
C ASP A 105 5.87 12.24 -19.11
N TYR A 106 6.49 13.01 -19.99
CA TYR A 106 6.80 14.44 -19.79
C TYR A 106 5.60 15.26 -19.27
N TYR A 107 4.40 14.85 -19.58
CA TYR A 107 3.16 15.47 -19.12
C TYR A 107 2.76 15.12 -17.68
N GLN A 108 3.24 14.03 -17.14
CA GLN A 108 2.94 13.63 -15.76
C GLN A 108 3.94 14.20 -14.75
N ALA A 109 5.16 14.55 -15.18
CA ALA A 109 6.14 15.22 -14.34
C ALA A 109 5.63 16.58 -13.82
N THR A 110 4.78 17.26 -14.57
CA THR A 110 4.14 18.52 -14.17
C THR A 110 2.93 18.34 -13.25
N ARG A 111 2.38 17.14 -13.14
CA ARG A 111 1.23 16.82 -12.28
C ARG A 111 1.60 16.05 -11.00
N GLY A 112 2.88 15.99 -10.67
CA GLY A 112 3.33 15.45 -9.39
C GLY A 112 3.27 13.93 -9.25
N GLY A 113 3.30 13.18 -10.38
CA GLY A 113 3.34 11.72 -10.38
C GLY A 113 4.54 11.19 -9.70
N GLY A 114 4.94 10.88 -8.78
CA GLY A 114 6.10 10.34 -8.04
C GLY A 114 6.27 11.00 -6.66
N HIS A 115 6.27 12.31 -6.57
CA HIS A 115 6.33 13.01 -5.29
C HIS A 115 4.96 13.15 -4.62
N GLY A 116 3.86 13.23 -5.40
CA GLY A 116 2.50 13.28 -4.89
C GLY A 116 2.12 12.00 -4.17
N ASP A 117 2.45 10.85 -4.74
CA ASP A 117 2.11 9.54 -4.22
C ASP A 117 2.74 9.27 -2.84
N TYR A 118 3.97 9.80 -2.61
CA TYR A 118 4.62 9.70 -1.31
C TYR A 118 4.12 10.72 -0.28
N ARG A 119 3.65 11.89 -0.73
CA ARG A 119 3.14 12.93 0.18
C ARG A 119 1.85 12.50 0.88
N HIS A 120 0.99 11.77 0.20
CA HIS A 120 -0.26 11.28 0.78
C HIS A 120 -0.03 10.29 1.92
N ILE A 121 1.00 9.46 1.80
CA ILE A 121 1.37 8.50 2.86
C ILE A 121 2.01 9.22 4.07
N VAL A 122 2.69 10.34 3.84
CA VAL A 122 3.43 11.09 4.90
C VAL A 122 2.51 12.07 5.65
N LEU A 123 1.40 12.46 5.07
CA LEU A 123 0.46 13.43 5.66
C LEU A 123 -0.73 12.79 6.40
N ALA A 124 -0.80 11.46 6.46
CA ALA A 124 -1.79 10.77 7.28
C ALA A 124 -1.60 11.10 8.77
N PRO A 125 -2.69 11.19 9.54
CA PRO A 125 -2.66 11.79 10.89
C PRO A 125 -1.81 11.01 11.89
N GLN A 126 -1.44 11.68 12.83
CA GLN A 126 -0.57 11.69 13.99
C GLN A 126 -0.11 10.38 14.67
N ASP A 127 -0.62 9.20 14.33
CA ASP A 127 -0.15 7.90 14.85
C ASP A 127 0.54 7.03 13.78
N VAL A 128 1.32 7.70 12.95
CA VAL A 128 2.18 7.08 11.92
C VAL A 128 3.14 6.04 12.51
N THR A 129 3.43 6.07 13.81
CA THR A 129 4.42 5.19 14.42
C THR A 129 3.99 3.73 14.40
N ALA A 130 2.75 3.42 14.73
CA ALA A 130 2.22 2.06 14.70
C ALA A 130 2.05 1.55 13.26
N MET A 131 1.59 2.41 12.35
CA MET A 131 1.43 2.09 10.93
C MET A 131 2.79 1.88 10.24
N VAL A 132 3.78 2.73 10.52
CA VAL A 132 5.15 2.57 10.02
C VAL A 132 5.83 1.33 10.59
N GLN A 133 5.57 0.96 11.83
CA GLN A 133 6.09 -0.29 12.41
C GLN A 133 5.44 -1.52 11.76
N SER A 134 4.14 -1.52 11.53
CA SER A 134 3.45 -2.60 10.83
C SER A 134 3.91 -2.73 9.38
N LEU A 135 4.07 -1.62 8.66
CA LEU A 135 4.63 -1.58 7.31
C LEU A 135 6.09 -2.04 7.27
N ARG A 136 6.92 -1.65 8.24
CA ARG A 136 8.32 -2.11 8.36
C ARG A 136 8.40 -3.62 8.57
N LEU A 137 7.60 -4.18 9.44
CA LEU A 137 7.53 -5.62 9.67
C LEU A 137 7.08 -6.36 8.40
N TRP A 138 6.12 -5.81 7.67
CA TRP A 138 5.61 -6.37 6.44
C TRP A 138 6.63 -6.29 5.29
N VAL A 139 7.22 -5.13 5.07
CA VAL A 139 8.27 -4.91 4.06
C VAL A 139 9.50 -5.77 4.36
N THR A 140 9.93 -5.86 5.61
CA THR A 140 11.03 -6.74 6.01
C THR A 140 10.71 -8.20 5.73
N ARG A 141 9.48 -8.63 6.00
CA ARG A 141 9.04 -10.01 5.73
C ARG A 141 8.93 -10.28 4.23
N LEU A 142 8.46 -9.32 3.43
CA LEU A 142 8.47 -9.38 1.97
C LEU A 142 9.89 -9.45 1.40
N GLN A 143 10.82 -8.66 1.92
CA GLN A 143 12.24 -8.69 1.53
C GLN A 143 12.90 -10.03 1.85
N LEU A 144 12.63 -10.60 3.02
CA LEU A 144 13.13 -11.92 3.41
C LEU A 144 12.59 -13.04 2.51
N LEU A 145 11.32 -12.95 2.10
CA LEU A 145 10.67 -13.96 1.27
C LEU A 145 11.06 -13.86 -0.21
N THR A 146 11.33 -12.65 -0.70
CA THR A 146 11.68 -12.44 -2.13
C THR A 146 13.19 -12.57 -2.41
N GLY A 147 14.04 -12.59 -1.37
CA GLY A 147 15.50 -12.63 -1.51
C GLY A 147 16.08 -11.40 -2.24
N LYS A 148 15.27 -10.40 -2.54
CA LYS A 148 15.69 -9.15 -3.18
C LYS A 148 15.91 -8.08 -2.11
N SER A 149 17.17 -7.86 -1.76
CA SER A 149 17.59 -6.57 -1.26
C SER A 149 17.30 -5.55 -2.37
N THR A 150 16.37 -4.64 -2.12
CA THR A 150 16.27 -3.46 -2.98
C THR A 150 17.55 -2.68 -2.81
N GLY A 151 18.45 -2.76 -3.79
CA GLY A 151 19.76 -2.12 -3.81
C GLY A 151 19.71 -0.60 -3.89
N ASN A 152 18.69 0.01 -3.35
CA ASN A 152 18.58 1.44 -3.13
C ASN A 152 18.28 1.64 -1.65
N ASN A 153 19.36 1.71 -0.87
CA ASN A 153 19.38 2.12 0.53
C ASN A 153 19.04 3.63 0.60
N GLN A 154 17.88 4.03 0.12
CA GLN A 154 17.32 5.31 0.51
C GLN A 154 16.97 5.17 1.99
N ARG A 155 17.93 5.62 2.81
CA ARG A 155 17.70 5.86 4.24
C ARG A 155 16.43 6.67 4.33
N ILE A 156 15.37 6.07 4.85
CA ILE A 156 14.21 6.84 5.30
C ILE A 156 14.79 7.79 6.34
N ALA A 157 14.94 9.06 5.96
CA ALA A 157 15.44 10.09 6.86
C ALA A 157 14.54 10.06 8.10
N PRO A 158 15.11 10.13 9.31
CA PRO A 158 14.31 10.18 10.51
C PRO A 158 13.39 11.40 10.42
N LEU A 159 12.08 11.16 10.46
CA LEU A 159 11.06 12.19 10.52
C LEU A 159 11.40 13.13 11.68
N HIS A 160 11.80 14.32 11.28
CA HIS A 160 11.86 15.58 11.97
C HIS A 160 12.07 15.56 13.50
N LYS A 161 13.27 15.91 13.93
CA LYS A 161 13.48 16.53 15.24
C LYS A 161 12.66 17.83 15.26
N THR A 162 11.59 17.84 16.03
CA THR A 162 10.84 19.06 16.33
C THR A 162 11.80 20.11 16.90
N LYS A 163 11.96 21.22 16.19
CA LYS A 163 12.70 22.37 16.70
C LYS A 163 12.01 22.84 17.99
N LYS A 164 12.76 22.81 19.10
CA LYS A 164 12.33 23.48 20.34
C LYS A 164 12.01 24.95 20.05
N PRO A 165 10.91 25.49 20.59
CA PRO A 165 10.64 26.92 20.47
C PRO A 165 11.77 27.71 21.11
N ARG A 166 12.24 28.75 20.43
CA ARG A 166 13.17 29.72 21.00
C ARG A 166 12.47 30.44 22.14
N LYS A 167 13.06 30.36 23.32
CA LYS A 167 12.68 31.26 24.42
C LYS A 167 13.11 32.67 24.04
N THR A 168 12.19 33.59 23.94
CA THR A 168 12.41 35.04 24.03
C THR A 168 12.52 35.41 25.47
#